data_0dc90ab6e4af8846638de0cde1da5f75
#
_entry.id   0dc90ab6e4af8846638de0cde1da5f75
#
_cell.length_a   1.000
_cell.length_b   1.000
_cell.length_c   1.000
_cell.angle_alpha   90.00
_cell.angle_beta   90.00
_cell.angle_gamma   90.00
#
_symmetry.space_group_name_H-M   'P 1'
#
loop_
_entity.id
_entity.type
_entity.pdbx_description
1 polymer ?
#
loop_
_entity_poly.entity_id
_entity_poly.type
_entity_poly.pdbx_seq_one_letter_code
_entity_poly.pdbx_strand_id
1 'polypeptide(L)'
;NGVEVTLQQVDVLQSDCPVFPIDILVSNPPYIAERERNSMERNVLDWEPGLALFVPDDDPLVFYRRIAEIGWQRLVSSGTLYYEINQAYGGETVELLRSIGYVDVELRKDLSGNDRMIKAVRP
;
A
#
# COMPACT_ATOMS: atom_id res chain seq x y z
N ASN A 1 -23.10 -7.60 -12.01
CA ASN A 1 -23.41 -6.17 -12.19
C ASN A 1 -23.06 -5.65 -13.58
N GLY A 2 -22.84 -6.53 -14.55
CA GLY A 2 -22.48 -6.12 -15.90
C GLY A 2 -21.09 -5.52 -16.03
N VAL A 3 -20.25 -5.66 -15.02
CA VAL A 3 -18.88 -5.18 -15.01
C VAL A 3 -17.93 -6.35 -15.13
N GLU A 4 -16.94 -6.22 -16.01
CA GLU A 4 -15.91 -7.22 -16.20
C GLU A 4 -14.77 -6.98 -15.22
N VAL A 5 -14.38 -8.03 -14.49
CA VAL A 5 -13.29 -7.97 -13.51
C VAL A 5 -12.32 -9.10 -13.77
N THR A 6 -11.04 -8.79 -13.81
CA THR A 6 -9.96 -9.77 -13.91
C THR A 6 -9.38 -10.03 -12.53
N LEU A 7 -9.35 -11.30 -12.12
CA LEU A 7 -8.77 -11.72 -10.85
C LEU A 7 -7.47 -12.49 -11.10
N GLN A 8 -6.42 -12.12 -10.35
CA GLN A 8 -5.11 -12.77 -10.44
C GLN A 8 -4.57 -13.00 -9.03
N GLN A 9 -3.98 -14.17 -8.82
CA GLN A 9 -3.24 -14.44 -7.59
C GLN A 9 -1.75 -14.28 -7.88
N VAL A 10 -1.12 -13.22 -7.32
CA VAL A 10 0.29 -12.90 -7.55
C VAL A 10 0.93 -12.44 -6.26
N ASP A 11 2.24 -12.69 -6.14
CA ASP A 11 3.07 -12.11 -5.10
C ASP A 11 3.67 -10.82 -5.65
N VAL A 12 3.25 -9.66 -5.13
CA VAL A 12 3.69 -8.36 -5.64
C VAL A 12 5.18 -8.13 -5.44
N LEU A 13 5.80 -8.81 -4.47
CA LEU A 13 7.24 -8.73 -4.25
C LEU A 13 8.04 -9.48 -5.32
N GLN A 14 7.40 -10.41 -6.04
CA GLN A 14 8.03 -11.27 -7.03
C GLN A 14 7.59 -10.99 -8.46
N SER A 15 6.55 -10.19 -8.65
CA SER A 15 5.90 -10.00 -9.95
C SER A 15 5.69 -8.53 -10.29
N ASP A 16 5.77 -8.18 -11.57
CA ASP A 16 5.47 -6.84 -12.08
C ASP A 16 4.02 -6.69 -12.54
N CYS A 17 3.14 -7.53 -12.05
CA CYS A 17 1.71 -7.46 -12.37
C CYS A 17 1.07 -6.20 -11.74
N PRO A 18 0.18 -5.49 -12.46
CA PRO A 18 -0.26 -5.73 -13.83
C PRO A 18 0.77 -5.32 -14.87
N VAL A 19 0.64 -5.85 -16.08
CA VAL A 19 1.55 -5.53 -17.19
C VAL A 19 0.94 -4.56 -18.21
N PHE A 20 -0.19 -3.95 -17.90
CA PHE A 20 -0.90 -2.99 -18.74
C PHE A 20 -1.02 -1.64 -18.03
N PRO A 21 -1.23 -0.53 -18.78
CA PRO A 21 -1.43 0.79 -18.16
C PRO A 21 -2.67 0.82 -17.28
N ILE A 22 -2.58 1.55 -16.16
CA ILE A 22 -3.69 1.69 -15.22
C ILE A 22 -3.92 3.16 -14.90
N ASP A 23 -5.18 3.50 -14.61
CA ASP A 23 -5.59 4.87 -14.28
C ASP A 23 -5.57 5.12 -12.79
N ILE A 24 -6.00 4.14 -12.00
CA ILE A 24 -6.07 4.22 -10.54
C ILE A 24 -5.54 2.92 -9.96
N LEU A 25 -4.61 3.05 -9.02
CA LEU A 25 -4.07 1.92 -8.25
C LEU A 25 -4.47 2.08 -6.80
N VAL A 26 -5.19 1.11 -6.25
CA VAL A 26 -5.63 1.14 -4.85
C VAL A 26 -5.02 -0.07 -4.14
N SER A 27 -4.48 0.16 -2.97
CA SER A 27 -3.82 -0.91 -2.22
C SER A 27 -4.04 -0.80 -0.71
N ASN A 28 -4.26 -1.96 -0.11
CA ASN A 28 -4.25 -2.15 1.33
C ASN A 28 -3.21 -3.22 1.65
N PRO A 29 -1.90 -2.89 1.56
CA PRO A 29 -0.84 -3.88 1.75
C PRO A 29 -0.68 -4.25 3.22
N PRO A 30 0.01 -5.37 3.52
CA PRO A 30 0.43 -5.67 4.88
C PRO A 30 1.26 -4.52 5.44
N TYR A 31 0.92 -4.03 6.64
CA TYR A 31 1.59 -2.86 7.21
C TYR A 31 1.88 -2.97 8.71
N ILE A 32 1.55 -4.10 9.34
CA ILE A 32 1.81 -4.34 10.76
C ILE A 32 3.17 -5.01 10.89
N ALA A 33 4.12 -4.34 11.57
CA ALA A 33 5.44 -4.92 11.81
C ALA A 33 5.31 -6.13 12.74
N GLU A 34 6.18 -7.12 12.56
CA GLU A 34 6.18 -8.33 13.39
C GLU A 34 6.26 -8.01 14.89
N ARG A 35 7.01 -6.98 15.27
CA ARG A 35 7.12 -6.54 16.67
C ARG A 35 5.80 -6.04 17.25
N GLU A 36 4.84 -5.67 16.41
CA GLU A 36 3.53 -5.20 16.85
C GLU A 36 2.54 -6.34 17.09
N ARG A 37 2.93 -7.56 16.72
CA ARG A 37 2.06 -8.73 16.76
C ARG A 37 1.46 -8.97 18.14
N ASN A 38 2.23 -8.78 19.20
CA ASN A 38 1.80 -9.03 20.57
C ASN A 38 0.73 -8.06 21.09
N SER A 39 0.59 -6.91 20.44
CA SER A 39 -0.42 -5.91 20.81
C SER A 39 -1.75 -6.08 20.09
N MET A 40 -1.86 -7.03 19.17
CA MET A 40 -3.09 -7.29 18.42
C MET A 40 -4.03 -8.22 19.21
N GLU A 41 -5.32 -8.01 18.99
CA GLU A 41 -6.33 -8.90 19.56
C GLU A 41 -6.19 -10.30 18.96
N ARG A 42 -6.35 -11.29 19.81
CA ARG A 42 -6.15 -12.69 19.43
C ARG A 42 -7.06 -13.14 18.27
N ASN A 43 -8.30 -12.68 18.25
CA ASN A 43 -9.23 -13.05 17.18
C ASN A 43 -8.74 -12.59 15.80
N VAL A 44 -8.07 -11.43 15.73
CA VAL A 44 -7.46 -10.96 14.47
C VAL A 44 -6.31 -11.88 14.07
N LEU A 45 -5.45 -12.23 15.01
CA LEU A 45 -4.31 -13.12 14.75
C LEU A 45 -4.74 -14.51 14.31
N ASP A 46 -5.84 -15.03 14.89
CA ASP A 46 -6.33 -16.38 14.62
C ASP A 46 -7.07 -16.49 13.28
N TRP A 47 -7.69 -15.41 12.81
CA TRP A 47 -8.56 -15.45 11.64
C TRP A 47 -7.94 -14.83 10.38
N GLU A 48 -6.90 -14.00 10.52
CA GLU A 48 -6.23 -13.37 9.38
C GLU A 48 -4.88 -14.03 9.12
N PRO A 49 -4.53 -14.34 7.86
CA PRO A 49 -3.21 -14.88 7.55
C PRO A 49 -2.12 -13.88 7.94
N GLY A 50 -1.07 -14.35 8.61
CA GLY A 50 0.06 -13.50 8.98
C GLY A 50 0.72 -12.81 7.79
N LEU A 51 0.76 -13.50 6.64
CA LEU A 51 1.32 -12.96 5.40
C LEU A 51 0.52 -11.76 4.88
N ALA A 52 -0.77 -11.68 5.20
CA ALA A 52 -1.63 -10.58 4.78
C ALA A 52 -1.61 -9.39 5.75
N LEU A 53 -1.09 -9.57 6.96
CA LEU A 53 -1.11 -8.55 8.01
C LEU A 53 0.27 -8.01 8.35
N PHE A 54 1.32 -8.83 8.31
CA PHE A 54 2.62 -8.49 8.89
C PHE A 54 3.68 -8.24 7.83
N VAL A 55 4.60 -7.32 8.16
CA VAL A 55 5.79 -7.02 7.37
C VAL A 55 7.02 -7.23 8.25
N PRO A 56 8.23 -7.46 7.66
CA PRO A 56 9.45 -7.58 8.43
C PRO A 56 9.75 -6.33 9.25
N ASP A 57 10.31 -6.49 10.45
CA ASP A 57 10.68 -5.36 11.31
C ASP A 57 11.79 -4.50 10.70
N ASP A 58 12.69 -5.10 9.92
CA ASP A 58 13.81 -4.42 9.30
C ASP A 58 13.43 -3.67 8.03
N ASP A 59 12.26 -3.94 7.46
CA ASP A 59 11.77 -3.20 6.28
C ASP A 59 10.24 -3.07 6.31
N PRO A 60 9.70 -2.22 7.21
CA PRO A 60 8.25 -2.08 7.36
C PRO A 60 7.58 -1.43 6.15
N LEU A 61 8.35 -0.80 5.24
CA LEU A 61 7.80 -0.13 4.06
C LEU A 61 7.91 -0.99 2.79
N VAL A 62 8.30 -2.25 2.90
CA VAL A 62 8.62 -3.08 1.72
C VAL A 62 7.47 -3.16 0.72
N PHE A 63 6.23 -3.34 1.17
CA PHE A 63 5.08 -3.41 0.29
C PHE A 63 4.69 -2.06 -0.28
N TYR A 64 4.78 -0.98 0.50
CA TYR A 64 4.52 0.38 0.00
C TYR A 64 5.50 0.74 -1.10
N ARG A 65 6.78 0.43 -0.90
CA ARG A 65 7.82 0.67 -1.90
C ARG A 65 7.56 -0.11 -3.17
N ARG A 66 7.27 -1.40 -3.04
CA ARG A 66 7.04 -2.24 -4.22
C ARG A 66 5.82 -1.80 -5.02
N ILE A 67 4.72 -1.49 -4.35
CA ILE A 67 3.50 -1.03 -5.02
C ILE A 67 3.72 0.34 -5.66
N ALA A 68 4.48 1.23 -4.99
CA ALA A 68 4.84 2.52 -5.56
C ALA A 68 5.67 2.36 -6.84
N GLU A 69 6.59 1.41 -6.86
CA GLU A 69 7.40 1.10 -8.05
C GLU A 69 6.54 0.57 -9.19
N ILE A 70 5.62 -0.35 -8.90
CA ILE A 70 4.67 -0.87 -9.89
C ILE A 70 3.82 0.27 -10.43
N GLY A 71 3.29 1.12 -9.56
CA GLY A 71 2.51 2.28 -9.96
C GLY A 71 3.30 3.23 -10.83
N TRP A 72 4.56 3.47 -10.49
CA TRP A 72 5.43 4.34 -11.30
C TRP A 72 5.56 3.84 -12.74
N GLN A 73 5.66 2.52 -12.90
CA GLN A 73 5.80 1.90 -14.23
C GLN A 73 4.49 1.78 -14.99
N ARG A 74 3.37 1.61 -14.28
CA ARG A 74 2.10 1.21 -14.91
C ARG A 74 1.02 2.30 -14.89
N LEU A 75 1.06 3.24 -13.95
CA LEU A 75 0.10 4.34 -13.95
C LEU A 75 0.34 5.25 -15.17
N VAL A 76 -0.75 5.61 -15.81
CA VAL A 76 -0.71 6.62 -16.87
C VAL A 76 -0.35 7.98 -16.27
N SER A 77 0.04 8.94 -17.12
CA SER A 77 0.26 10.32 -16.69
C SER A 77 -1.02 10.84 -16.03
N SER A 78 -0.89 11.45 -14.86
CA SER A 78 -1.99 11.91 -14.00
C SER A 78 -2.78 10.78 -13.35
N GLY A 79 -2.35 9.53 -13.48
CA GLY A 79 -2.92 8.40 -12.76
C GLY A 79 -2.67 8.51 -11.25
N THR A 80 -3.53 7.92 -10.46
CA THR A 80 -3.54 8.11 -9.02
C THR A 80 -3.33 6.81 -8.27
N LEU A 81 -2.49 6.88 -7.23
CA LEU A 81 -2.22 5.79 -6.29
C LEU A 81 -2.87 6.12 -4.95
N TYR A 82 -3.58 5.15 -4.39
CA TYR A 82 -4.18 5.26 -3.06
C TYR A 82 -3.70 4.09 -2.19
N TYR A 83 -3.30 4.41 -0.96
CA TYR A 83 -2.94 3.41 0.06
C TYR A 83 -3.78 3.55 1.31
N GLU A 84 -4.07 2.42 1.96
CA GLU A 84 -4.26 2.39 3.40
C GLU A 84 -2.90 2.11 4.05
N ILE A 85 -2.57 2.80 5.16
CA ILE A 85 -1.23 2.72 5.76
C ILE A 85 -1.29 2.42 7.25
N ASN A 86 -0.15 1.96 7.80
CA ASN A 86 0.11 1.95 9.22
C ASN A 86 0.37 3.39 9.68
N GLN A 87 -0.37 3.87 10.67
CA GLN A 87 -0.24 5.24 11.18
C GLN A 87 1.17 5.58 11.64
N ALA A 88 1.94 4.58 12.09
CA ALA A 88 3.31 4.78 12.57
C ALA A 88 4.28 5.22 11.47
N TYR A 89 3.95 4.96 10.20
CA TYR A 89 4.85 5.18 9.07
C TYR A 89 4.31 6.16 8.03
N GLY A 90 3.34 7.01 8.41
CA GLY A 90 2.73 7.96 7.47
C GLY A 90 3.74 8.91 6.84
N GLY A 91 4.56 9.57 7.65
CA GLY A 91 5.58 10.50 7.16
C GLY A 91 6.62 9.83 6.29
N GLU A 92 7.10 8.66 6.70
CA GLU A 92 8.11 7.90 5.94
C GLU A 92 7.59 7.44 4.59
N THR A 93 6.32 7.05 4.53
CA THR A 93 5.69 6.64 3.26
C THR A 93 5.51 7.83 2.33
N VAL A 94 5.14 9.00 2.85
CA VAL A 94 5.07 10.24 2.06
C VAL A 94 6.43 10.55 1.45
N GLU A 95 7.50 10.51 2.24
CA GLU A 95 8.85 10.79 1.76
C GLU A 95 9.30 9.75 0.73
N LEU A 96 8.95 8.49 0.92
CA LEU A 96 9.23 7.42 -0.04
C LEU A 96 8.59 7.75 -1.41
N LEU A 97 7.31 8.12 -1.42
CA LEU A 97 6.60 8.44 -2.67
C LEU A 97 7.20 9.65 -3.36
N ARG A 98 7.53 10.70 -2.60
CA ARG A 98 8.18 11.89 -3.15
C ARG A 98 9.55 11.56 -3.75
N SER A 99 10.31 10.70 -3.10
CA SER A 99 11.64 10.30 -3.58
C SER A 99 11.59 9.53 -4.90
N ILE A 100 10.52 8.77 -5.14
CA ILE A 100 10.30 8.07 -6.41
C ILE A 100 9.92 9.06 -7.52
N GLY A 101 9.22 10.13 -7.17
CA GLY A 101 8.85 11.18 -8.12
C GLY A 101 7.35 11.50 -8.14
N TYR A 102 6.54 10.86 -7.31
CA TYR A 102 5.12 11.16 -7.20
C TYR A 102 4.90 12.59 -6.75
N VAL A 103 3.83 13.22 -7.25
CA VAL A 103 3.44 14.59 -6.91
C VAL A 103 2.08 14.56 -6.23
N ASP A 104 1.69 15.72 -5.65
CA ASP A 104 0.41 15.87 -4.95
C ASP A 104 0.19 14.76 -3.91
N VAL A 105 1.26 14.42 -3.18
CA VAL A 105 1.23 13.40 -2.13
C VAL A 105 0.47 13.96 -0.93
N GLU A 106 -0.64 13.30 -0.58
CA GLU A 106 -1.58 13.76 0.44
C GLU A 106 -1.78 12.69 1.48
N LEU A 107 -1.49 13.02 2.74
CA LEU A 107 -1.69 12.14 3.89
C LEU A 107 -3.00 12.53 4.57
N ARG A 108 -3.92 11.56 4.71
CA ARG A 108 -5.22 11.80 5.33
C ARG A 108 -5.40 10.97 6.59
N LYS A 109 -6.08 11.58 7.55
CA LYS A 109 -6.41 10.94 8.82
C LYS A 109 -7.76 10.25 8.75
N ASP A 110 -7.94 9.21 9.56
CA ASP A 110 -9.23 8.58 9.76
C ASP A 110 -10.11 9.42 10.70
N LEU A 111 -11.31 8.92 11.01
CA LEU A 111 -12.24 9.62 11.89
C LEU A 111 -11.73 9.75 13.33
N SER A 112 -10.76 8.92 13.71
CA SER A 112 -10.13 8.96 15.04
C SER A 112 -8.90 9.87 15.10
N GLY A 113 -8.55 10.53 13.98
CA GLY A 113 -7.41 11.44 13.90
C GLY A 113 -6.07 10.78 13.65
N ASN A 114 -6.04 9.50 13.28
CA ASN A 114 -4.81 8.77 12.98
C ASN A 114 -4.52 8.78 11.49
N ASP A 115 -3.23 8.92 11.13
CA ASP A 115 -2.80 8.80 9.75
C ASP A 115 -3.21 7.44 9.19
N ARG A 116 -4.00 7.40 8.12
CA ARG A 116 -4.59 6.16 7.63
C ARG A 116 -4.48 5.96 6.12
N MET A 117 -4.50 7.03 5.34
CA MET A 117 -4.57 6.94 3.89
C MET A 117 -3.60 7.90 3.24
N ILE A 118 -3.05 7.48 2.11
CA ILE A 118 -2.21 8.34 1.27
C ILE A 118 -2.75 8.28 -0.15
N LYS A 119 -2.80 9.47 -0.78
CA LYS A 119 -3.05 9.64 -2.20
C LYS A 119 -1.79 10.22 -2.83
N ALA A 120 -1.41 9.73 -4.00
CA ALA A 120 -0.28 10.26 -4.75
C ALA A 120 -0.59 10.23 -6.25
N VAL A 121 -0.04 11.18 -6.99
CA VAL A 121 -0.29 11.31 -8.43
C VAL A 121 0.99 11.02 -9.20
N ARG A 122 0.88 10.20 -10.25
CA ARG A 122 1.92 9.95 -11.24
C ARG A 122 1.96 11.13 -12.21
N PRO A 123 3.04 11.91 -12.24
CA PRO A 123 3.10 13.07 -13.16
C PRO A 123 3.12 12.69 -14.64
#